data_fca0e3c8c5f9579f4d21a31112610a28
#
_entry.id   fca0e3c8c5f9579f4d21a31112610a28
#
_cell.length_a   1.000
_cell.length_b   1.000
_cell.length_c   1.000
_cell.angle_alpha   90.00
_cell.angle_beta   90.00
_cell.angle_gamma   90.00
#
_symmetry.space_group_name_H-M   'P 1'
#
loop_
_entity.id
_entity.type
_entity.pdbx_description
1 polymer ?
#
loop_
_entity_poly.entity_id
_entity_poly.type
_entity_poly.pdbx_seq_one_letter_code
_entity_poly.pdbx_strand_id
1 'polypeptide(L)'
;WAAAIRMVNARKDSLAVDIATYKKLNDVVIPALENKLTDSPYSEVGLTSYEDYLDKLYRAYDDGSMAPAEIDGAEAYAEKLFKQDVADMMESGATDNVTGLLVNPSFAKSNDGWTKTGNGDFKNEGTEMTEVWNGRDWEVYQDMTGLPEGFYKITMQGFYSPSSPTTSVWHGAWGLEGDEVNKVKASVFGNEASALLHHIADFPRNDKMTEGGWEQVTGTADDNLNGKWLPTDKASSQAFFKENAENYLNTVSCYVGEDGKLRVGVKLAGVTINESWVTMDNFQVLYLGLDNQEGAVAALQAKINEARQVGADGSLIPLDVQELLQTQFCRRTVRSDVEPPSALPALSQLPQGTYD
;
A
#
# COMPACT_ATOMS: atom_id res chain seq x y z
N TRP A 1 21.71 -55.72 23.66
CA TRP A 1 21.86 -55.37 22.25
C TRP A 1 20.71 -54.56 21.76
N ALA A 2 19.45 -54.99 21.95
CA ALA A 2 18.27 -54.28 21.41
C ALA A 2 18.10 -52.85 21.96
N ALA A 3 18.45 -52.61 23.26
CA ALA A 3 18.43 -51.26 23.84
C ALA A 3 19.57 -50.38 23.26
N ALA A 4 20.76 -50.92 23.07
CA ALA A 4 21.87 -50.19 22.45
C ALA A 4 21.56 -49.83 20.99
N ILE A 5 20.97 -50.73 20.21
CA ILE A 5 20.52 -50.45 18.85
C ILE A 5 19.47 -49.34 18.79
N ARG A 6 18.46 -49.37 19.72
CA ARG A 6 17.48 -48.27 19.82
C ARG A 6 18.11 -46.93 20.12
N MET A 7 19.06 -46.87 21.07
CA MET A 7 19.78 -45.66 21.38
C MET A 7 20.61 -45.11 20.22
N VAL A 8 21.30 -45.97 19.49
CA VAL A 8 22.07 -45.58 18.29
C VAL A 8 21.15 -45.03 17.19
N ASN A 9 20.03 -45.73 16.94
CA ASN A 9 19.06 -45.28 15.94
C ASN A 9 18.45 -43.92 16.33
N ALA A 10 18.03 -43.74 17.57
CA ALA A 10 17.50 -42.47 18.07
C ALA A 10 18.53 -41.32 17.90
N ARG A 11 19.80 -41.58 18.20
CA ARG A 11 20.87 -40.60 18.03
C ARG A 11 21.14 -40.27 16.55
N LYS A 12 21.12 -41.30 15.70
CA LYS A 12 21.22 -41.11 14.24
C LYS A 12 20.08 -40.25 13.69
N ASP A 13 18.86 -40.54 14.12
CA ASP A 13 17.67 -39.80 13.66
C ASP A 13 17.71 -38.33 14.17
N SER A 14 18.11 -38.10 15.42
CA SER A 14 18.36 -36.75 15.96
C SER A 14 19.41 -36.00 15.15
N LEU A 15 20.54 -36.63 14.87
CA LEU A 15 21.64 -36.01 14.10
C LEU A 15 21.19 -35.66 12.66
N ALA A 16 20.36 -36.49 12.03
CA ALA A 16 19.81 -36.20 10.72
C ALA A 16 18.90 -34.96 10.71
N VAL A 17 18.10 -34.79 11.76
CA VAL A 17 17.27 -33.60 11.96
C VAL A 17 18.14 -32.37 12.19
N ASP A 18 19.14 -32.45 13.04
CA ASP A 18 20.06 -31.35 13.33
C ASP A 18 20.78 -30.88 12.03
N ILE A 19 21.30 -31.80 11.23
CA ILE A 19 21.96 -31.49 9.95
C ILE A 19 20.98 -30.79 8.98
N ALA A 20 19.75 -31.30 8.84
CA ALA A 20 18.75 -30.71 7.94
C ALA A 20 18.39 -29.28 8.38
N THR A 21 18.25 -29.04 9.69
CA THR A 21 17.91 -27.74 10.24
C THR A 21 19.03 -26.72 10.04
N TYR A 22 20.28 -27.09 10.29
CA TYR A 22 21.43 -26.21 10.04
C TYR A 22 21.64 -25.95 8.55
N LYS A 23 21.37 -26.94 7.69
CA LYS A 23 21.35 -26.69 6.25
C LYS A 23 20.27 -25.68 5.86
N LYS A 24 19.07 -25.77 6.42
CA LYS A 24 17.99 -24.79 6.22
C LYS A 24 18.43 -23.40 6.69
N LEU A 25 19.10 -23.30 7.86
CA LEU A 25 19.62 -22.05 8.38
C LEU A 25 20.54 -21.36 7.34
N ASN A 26 21.53 -22.08 6.82
CA ASN A 26 22.52 -21.54 5.87
C ASN A 26 21.94 -21.27 4.48
N ASP A 27 21.14 -22.20 3.94
CA ASP A 27 20.75 -22.17 2.54
C ASP A 27 19.46 -21.35 2.30
N VAL A 28 18.69 -21.10 3.36
CA VAL A 28 17.36 -20.45 3.24
C VAL A 28 17.21 -19.26 4.18
N VAL A 29 17.38 -19.47 5.52
CA VAL A 29 17.04 -18.44 6.51
C VAL A 29 18.01 -17.26 6.42
N ILE A 30 19.31 -17.48 6.54
CA ILE A 30 20.31 -16.40 6.48
C ILE A 30 20.21 -15.62 5.18
N PRO A 31 20.19 -16.24 3.97
CA PRO A 31 20.04 -15.50 2.72
C PRO A 31 18.73 -14.70 2.62
N ALA A 32 17.63 -15.21 3.15
CA ALA A 32 16.36 -14.46 3.16
C ALA A 32 16.45 -13.20 4.03
N LEU A 33 17.10 -13.29 5.20
CA LEU A 33 17.29 -12.14 6.10
C LEU A 33 18.30 -11.12 5.53
N GLU A 34 19.36 -11.57 4.86
CA GLU A 34 20.31 -10.70 4.16
C GLU A 34 19.64 -9.92 3.02
N ASN A 35 18.84 -10.61 2.21
CA ASN A 35 18.09 -9.96 1.14
C ASN A 35 17.11 -8.90 1.72
N LYS A 36 16.41 -9.22 2.81
CA LYS A 36 15.54 -8.26 3.47
C LYS A 36 16.30 -7.03 3.97
N LEU A 37 17.49 -7.22 4.53
CA LEU A 37 18.33 -6.11 4.98
C LEU A 37 18.78 -5.24 3.79
N THR A 38 19.27 -5.89 2.72
CA THR A 38 19.77 -5.22 1.52
C THR A 38 18.67 -4.46 0.76
N ASP A 39 17.48 -5.04 0.66
CA ASP A 39 16.34 -4.47 -0.05
C ASP A 39 15.59 -3.43 0.81
N SER A 40 15.95 -3.32 2.09
CA SER A 40 15.31 -2.40 3.02
C SER A 40 15.73 -0.95 2.76
N PRO A 41 14.82 0.02 2.84
CA PRO A 41 15.15 1.44 2.78
C PRO A 41 15.94 1.94 4.01
N TYR A 42 16.17 1.07 5.00
CA TYR A 42 16.85 1.39 6.27
C TYR A 42 18.29 0.90 6.36
N SER A 43 18.83 0.29 5.32
CA SER A 43 20.17 -0.31 5.33
C SER A 43 21.31 0.67 5.67
N GLU A 44 21.10 1.97 5.46
CA GLU A 44 22.08 3.02 5.80
C GLU A 44 21.86 3.66 7.19
N VAL A 45 20.70 3.42 7.81
CA VAL A 45 20.30 4.11 9.05
C VAL A 45 20.51 3.24 10.29
N GLY A 46 20.74 1.94 10.09
CA GLY A 46 21.09 0.97 11.12
C GLY A 46 19.88 0.26 11.74
N LEU A 47 19.67 -0.98 11.30
CA LEU A 47 18.76 -1.95 11.92
C LEU A 47 19.53 -2.75 12.98
N THR A 48 19.95 -2.09 14.05
CA THR A 48 20.97 -2.61 14.99
C THR A 48 20.60 -3.96 15.60
N SER A 49 19.38 -4.12 16.09
CA SER A 49 18.96 -5.37 16.72
C SER A 49 18.78 -6.49 15.69
N TYR A 50 18.37 -6.14 14.50
CA TYR A 50 18.23 -7.08 13.39
C TYR A 50 19.59 -7.56 12.88
N GLU A 51 20.55 -6.67 12.70
CA GLU A 51 21.92 -6.97 12.26
C GLU A 51 22.65 -7.81 13.30
N ASP A 52 22.57 -7.46 14.59
CA ASP A 52 23.14 -8.23 15.69
C ASP A 52 22.58 -9.67 15.73
N TYR A 53 21.30 -9.82 15.39
CA TYR A 53 20.67 -11.13 15.33
C TYR A 53 21.15 -11.95 14.12
N LEU A 54 21.31 -11.32 12.97
CA LEU A 54 21.88 -11.95 11.76
C LEU A 54 23.28 -12.45 12.04
N ASP A 55 24.13 -11.64 12.69
CA ASP A 55 25.45 -12.03 13.17
C ASP A 55 25.43 -13.23 14.14
N LYS A 56 24.45 -13.26 15.03
CA LYS A 56 24.23 -14.40 15.93
C LYS A 56 23.90 -15.68 15.15
N LEU A 57 23.09 -15.59 14.09
CA LEU A 57 22.75 -16.75 13.26
C LEU A 57 23.97 -17.29 12.51
N TYR A 58 24.85 -16.43 12.01
CA TYR A 58 26.12 -16.84 11.40
C TYR A 58 27.00 -17.59 12.39
N ARG A 59 27.21 -17.04 13.58
CA ARG A 59 27.99 -17.72 14.64
C ARG A 59 27.36 -19.05 15.03
N ALA A 60 26.05 -19.10 15.17
CA ALA A 60 25.32 -20.32 15.50
C ALA A 60 25.46 -21.39 14.42
N TYR A 61 25.54 -21.01 13.15
CA TYR A 61 25.83 -21.92 12.05
C TYR A 61 27.25 -22.51 12.15
N ASP A 62 28.25 -21.66 12.45
CA ASP A 62 29.65 -22.06 12.52
C ASP A 62 29.94 -22.98 13.73
N ASP A 63 29.32 -22.74 14.87
CA ASP A 63 29.62 -23.44 16.13
C ASP A 63 28.57 -24.49 16.55
N GLY A 64 27.44 -24.57 15.85
CA GLY A 64 26.36 -25.51 16.13
C GLY A 64 25.64 -25.22 17.46
N SER A 65 25.64 -23.98 17.94
CA SER A 65 25.18 -23.62 19.29
C SER A 65 23.66 -23.39 19.41
N MET A 66 22.93 -23.26 18.30
CA MET A 66 21.49 -22.94 18.31
C MET A 66 20.64 -24.21 18.25
N ALA A 67 19.60 -24.29 19.09
CA ALA A 67 18.68 -25.42 19.04
C ALA A 67 17.80 -25.40 17.77
N PRO A 68 17.41 -26.58 17.23
CA PRO A 68 16.57 -26.65 16.03
C PRO A 68 15.29 -25.82 16.10
N ALA A 69 14.62 -25.79 17.24
CA ALA A 69 13.41 -24.99 17.44
C ALA A 69 13.66 -23.48 17.38
N GLU A 70 14.85 -23.01 17.78
CA GLU A 70 15.24 -21.59 17.64
C GLU A 70 15.51 -21.23 16.19
N ILE A 71 16.13 -22.15 15.41
CA ILE A 71 16.35 -21.97 13.98
C ILE A 71 15.00 -21.92 13.22
N ASP A 72 14.06 -22.78 13.59
CA ASP A 72 12.72 -22.78 12.98
C ASP A 72 11.92 -21.50 13.29
N GLY A 73 12.19 -20.85 14.41
CA GLY A 73 11.60 -19.57 14.81
C GLY A 73 12.39 -18.33 14.36
N ALA A 74 13.55 -18.50 13.70
CA ALA A 74 14.48 -17.41 13.46
C ALA A 74 13.93 -16.29 12.57
N GLU A 75 13.22 -16.63 11.50
CA GLU A 75 12.60 -15.64 10.60
C GLU A 75 11.55 -14.78 11.33
N ALA A 76 10.68 -15.43 12.14
CA ALA A 76 9.67 -14.71 12.91
C ALA A 76 10.28 -13.81 13.99
N TYR A 77 11.38 -14.24 14.60
CA TYR A 77 12.09 -13.44 15.59
C TYR A 77 12.83 -12.26 14.94
N ALA A 78 13.48 -12.48 13.80
CA ALA A 78 14.11 -11.41 13.01
C ALA A 78 13.08 -10.37 12.56
N GLU A 79 11.90 -10.80 12.11
CA GLU A 79 10.80 -9.90 11.74
C GLU A 79 10.36 -9.00 12.91
N LYS A 80 10.29 -9.57 14.11
CA LYS A 80 9.98 -8.79 15.33
C LYS A 80 11.06 -7.73 15.61
N LEU A 81 12.33 -8.09 15.49
CA LEU A 81 13.45 -7.15 15.72
C LEU A 81 13.45 -6.05 14.66
N PHE A 82 13.24 -6.41 13.39
CA PHE A 82 13.12 -5.44 12.30
C PHE A 82 12.05 -4.38 12.60
N LYS A 83 10.85 -4.81 12.99
CA LYS A 83 9.76 -3.90 13.35
C LYS A 83 10.09 -3.00 14.54
N GLN A 84 10.78 -3.57 15.55
CA GLN A 84 11.20 -2.81 16.71
C GLN A 84 12.24 -1.75 16.34
N ASP A 85 13.27 -2.09 15.57
CA ASP A 85 14.29 -1.15 15.12
C ASP A 85 13.68 -0.02 14.29
N VAL A 86 12.72 -0.33 13.39
CA VAL A 86 12.00 0.69 12.62
C VAL A 86 11.19 1.60 13.53
N ALA A 87 10.49 1.07 14.53
CA ALA A 87 9.75 1.88 15.49
C ALA A 87 10.68 2.81 16.30
N ASP A 88 11.82 2.30 16.76
CA ASP A 88 12.82 3.08 17.50
C ASP A 88 13.42 4.20 16.62
N MET A 89 13.67 3.92 15.34
CA MET A 89 14.10 4.94 14.37
C MET A 89 13.04 6.02 14.14
N MET A 90 11.76 5.64 14.07
CA MET A 90 10.67 6.61 13.94
C MET A 90 10.55 7.49 15.19
N GLU A 91 10.60 6.91 16.39
CA GLU A 91 10.54 7.63 17.65
C GLU A 91 11.70 8.62 17.82
N SER A 92 12.88 8.24 17.37
CA SER A 92 14.07 9.11 17.37
C SER A 92 14.09 10.15 16.24
N GLY A 93 13.18 10.05 15.28
CA GLY A 93 13.16 10.89 14.08
C GLY A 93 14.25 10.55 13.05
N ALA A 94 14.87 9.39 13.16
CA ALA A 94 15.89 8.92 12.22
C ALA A 94 15.29 8.50 10.86
N THR A 95 14.02 8.10 10.83
CA THR A 95 13.27 7.83 9.60
C THR A 95 11.80 8.20 9.73
N ASP A 96 11.21 8.64 8.64
CA ASP A 96 9.77 8.78 8.44
C ASP A 96 9.20 7.71 7.50
N ASN A 97 10.07 6.96 6.82
CA ASN A 97 9.69 5.93 5.87
C ASN A 97 9.42 4.59 6.59
N VAL A 98 8.19 4.10 6.48
CA VAL A 98 7.77 2.81 7.04
C VAL A 98 7.39 1.78 5.97
N THR A 99 7.70 2.06 4.72
CA THR A 99 7.42 1.18 3.58
C THR A 99 8.00 -0.22 3.77
N GLY A 100 9.18 -0.33 4.39
CA GLY A 100 9.81 -1.62 4.67
C GLY A 100 9.03 -2.55 5.62
N LEU A 101 7.98 -2.06 6.29
CA LEU A 101 7.05 -2.88 7.04
C LEU A 101 5.98 -3.55 6.18
N LEU A 102 5.82 -3.12 4.93
CA LEU A 102 5.00 -3.82 3.94
C LEU A 102 5.76 -4.99 3.35
N VAL A 103 5.07 -6.09 3.14
CA VAL A 103 5.58 -7.23 2.39
C VAL A 103 5.33 -6.96 0.91
N ASN A 104 6.39 -6.99 0.10
CA ASN A 104 6.29 -6.84 -1.35
C ASN A 104 5.49 -5.60 -1.82
N PRO A 105 5.88 -4.38 -1.41
CA PRO A 105 5.13 -3.16 -1.73
C PRO A 105 5.15 -2.80 -3.23
N SER A 106 6.07 -3.36 -4.00
CA SER A 106 6.18 -3.20 -5.46
C SER A 106 5.64 -4.41 -6.23
N PHE A 107 4.99 -5.36 -5.57
CA PHE A 107 4.46 -6.58 -6.19
C PHE A 107 5.50 -7.35 -7.02
N ALA A 108 6.77 -7.31 -6.62
CA ALA A 108 7.85 -7.96 -7.34
C ALA A 108 7.58 -9.46 -7.52
N LYS A 109 7.25 -9.86 -8.75
CA LYS A 109 7.02 -11.24 -9.22
C LYS A 109 5.89 -12.01 -8.55
N SER A 110 5.21 -11.46 -7.54
CA SER A 110 4.11 -12.12 -6.84
C SER A 110 3.15 -11.14 -6.21
N ASN A 111 2.04 -11.66 -5.66
CA ASN A 111 1.11 -10.93 -4.80
C ASN A 111 1.29 -11.26 -3.31
N ASP A 112 2.45 -11.80 -2.94
CA ASP A 112 2.73 -12.21 -1.57
C ASP A 112 2.57 -11.04 -0.59
N GLY A 113 2.02 -11.33 0.58
CA GLY A 113 1.71 -10.34 1.61
C GLY A 113 0.40 -9.57 1.40
N TRP A 114 -0.17 -9.58 0.20
CA TRP A 114 -1.40 -8.85 -0.11
C TRP A 114 -2.63 -9.75 -0.06
N THR A 115 -3.63 -9.33 0.70
CA THR A 115 -4.93 -10.00 0.79
C THR A 115 -5.89 -9.36 -0.19
N LYS A 116 -6.63 -10.21 -0.94
CA LYS A 116 -7.71 -9.75 -1.83
C LYS A 116 -9.03 -10.33 -1.38
N THR A 117 -10.04 -9.47 -1.26
CA THR A 117 -11.45 -9.83 -1.02
C THR A 117 -12.33 -9.39 -2.18
N GLY A 118 -13.56 -9.93 -2.24
CA GLY A 118 -14.49 -9.60 -3.32
C GLY A 118 -14.16 -10.31 -4.64
N ASN A 119 -14.70 -9.80 -5.74
CA ASN A 119 -14.58 -10.42 -7.06
C ASN A 119 -13.45 -9.82 -7.91
N GLY A 120 -13.26 -10.33 -9.13
CA GLY A 120 -12.20 -9.93 -10.05
C GLY A 120 -10.92 -10.75 -9.93
N ASP A 121 -10.16 -10.74 -10.99
CA ASP A 121 -8.91 -11.50 -11.13
C ASP A 121 -7.72 -10.69 -10.63
N PHE A 122 -7.15 -11.08 -9.51
CA PHE A 122 -5.95 -10.47 -8.92
C PHE A 122 -4.71 -11.18 -9.44
N LYS A 123 -3.99 -10.57 -10.39
CA LYS A 123 -2.92 -11.22 -11.16
C LYS A 123 -1.63 -10.42 -11.18
N ASN A 124 -0.54 -11.05 -10.77
CA ASN A 124 0.81 -10.56 -10.97
C ASN A 124 1.49 -11.22 -12.20
N GLU A 125 1.38 -12.55 -12.34
CA GLU A 125 1.94 -13.36 -13.45
C GLU A 125 3.46 -13.23 -13.59
N GLY A 126 4.18 -13.00 -12.47
CA GLY A 126 5.64 -12.88 -12.45
C GLY A 126 6.19 -11.53 -12.94
N THR A 127 5.34 -10.52 -13.06
CA THR A 127 5.71 -9.12 -13.35
C THR A 127 6.08 -8.38 -12.07
N GLU A 128 6.61 -7.16 -12.19
CA GLU A 128 6.92 -6.27 -11.04
C GLU A 128 5.80 -5.26 -10.80
N MET A 129 4.57 -5.64 -11.07
CA MET A 129 3.36 -4.91 -10.74
C MET A 129 2.19 -5.87 -10.68
N THR A 130 1.06 -5.44 -10.16
CA THR A 130 -0.16 -6.25 -10.14
C THR A 130 -1.36 -5.54 -10.73
N GLU A 131 -2.41 -6.30 -10.99
CA GLU A 131 -3.67 -5.79 -11.51
C GLU A 131 -4.86 -6.52 -10.89
N VAL A 132 -6.01 -5.85 -10.87
CA VAL A 132 -7.31 -6.51 -10.74
C VAL A 132 -8.10 -6.28 -12.00
N TRP A 133 -8.44 -7.37 -12.67
CA TRP A 133 -9.22 -7.40 -13.92
C TRP A 133 -10.63 -7.94 -13.67
N ASN A 134 -11.62 -7.41 -14.38
CA ASN A 134 -13.03 -7.85 -14.31
C ASN A 134 -13.67 -7.72 -12.91
N GLY A 135 -13.17 -6.83 -12.06
CA GLY A 135 -13.71 -6.63 -10.71
C GLY A 135 -14.85 -5.61 -10.69
N ARG A 136 -15.80 -5.80 -9.76
CA ARG A 136 -16.89 -4.83 -9.51
C ARG A 136 -16.85 -4.27 -8.10
N ASP A 137 -16.66 -5.18 -7.12
CA ASP A 137 -16.57 -4.88 -5.70
C ASP A 137 -15.45 -5.73 -5.12
N TRP A 138 -14.34 -5.11 -4.74
CA TRP A 138 -13.18 -5.78 -4.20
C TRP A 138 -12.29 -4.82 -3.42
N GLU A 139 -11.45 -5.42 -2.61
CA GLU A 139 -10.41 -4.75 -1.86
C GLU A 139 -9.12 -5.58 -1.92
N VAL A 140 -7.99 -4.93 -2.17
CA VAL A 140 -6.63 -5.49 -2.06
C VAL A 140 -5.92 -4.70 -0.99
N TYR A 141 -5.38 -5.36 0.06
CA TYR A 141 -4.83 -4.67 1.21
C TYR A 141 -3.75 -5.46 1.95
N GLN A 142 -2.98 -4.74 2.75
CA GLN A 142 -2.17 -5.26 3.85
C GLN A 142 -2.52 -4.57 5.16
N ASP A 143 -2.39 -5.32 6.27
CA ASP A 143 -2.51 -4.80 7.63
C ASP A 143 -1.12 -4.63 8.25
N MET A 144 -0.80 -3.41 8.66
CA MET A 144 0.39 -3.05 9.43
C MET A 144 0.01 -2.87 10.89
N THR A 145 0.90 -3.22 11.82
CA THR A 145 0.66 -3.12 13.26
C THR A 145 1.91 -2.64 13.99
N GLY A 146 1.74 -2.07 15.18
CA GLY A 146 2.85 -1.56 16.00
C GLY A 146 3.40 -0.23 15.50
N LEU A 147 2.58 0.52 14.76
CA LEU A 147 2.94 1.84 14.28
C LEU A 147 2.71 2.90 15.37
N PRO A 148 3.56 3.94 15.46
CA PRO A 148 3.29 5.11 16.28
C PRO A 148 1.96 5.79 15.93
N GLU A 149 1.32 6.36 16.93
CA GLU A 149 0.16 7.21 16.73
C GLU A 149 0.54 8.44 15.91
N GLY A 150 -0.26 8.81 14.90
CA GLY A 150 -0.02 10.00 14.09
C GLY A 150 -0.54 9.91 12.67
N PHE A 151 -0.13 10.88 11.86
CA PHE A 151 -0.53 10.96 10.46
C PHE A 151 0.46 10.21 9.58
N TYR A 152 -0.10 9.54 8.57
CA TYR A 152 0.65 8.79 7.58
C TYR A 152 0.24 9.21 6.18
N LYS A 153 1.21 9.28 5.29
CA LYS A 153 1.02 9.50 3.86
C LYS A 153 1.29 8.19 3.13
N ILE A 154 0.31 7.75 2.36
CA ILE A 154 0.40 6.57 1.51
C ILE A 154 0.45 7.03 0.08
N THR A 155 1.42 6.56 -0.69
CA THR A 155 1.49 6.76 -2.12
C THR A 155 1.58 5.44 -2.86
N MET A 156 1.09 5.39 -4.09
CA MET A 156 1.25 4.25 -5.00
C MET A 156 1.08 4.70 -6.44
N GLN A 157 1.73 4.01 -7.37
CA GLN A 157 1.47 4.20 -8.79
C GLN A 157 0.37 3.24 -9.24
N GLY A 158 -0.57 3.75 -10.02
CA GLY A 158 -1.67 2.95 -10.54
C GLY A 158 -2.78 3.80 -11.12
N PHE A 159 -3.63 3.16 -11.88
CA PHE A 159 -4.78 3.82 -12.49
C PHE A 159 -6.00 2.92 -12.53
N TYR A 160 -7.15 3.54 -12.75
CA TYR A 160 -8.41 2.90 -13.04
C TYR A 160 -8.76 3.08 -14.52
N SER A 161 -9.13 1.98 -15.17
CA SER A 161 -9.81 1.99 -16.46
C SER A 161 -11.19 1.35 -16.31
N PRO A 162 -12.27 1.99 -16.79
CA PRO A 162 -13.63 1.45 -16.68
C PRO A 162 -13.82 0.17 -17.51
N SER A 163 -12.97 -0.08 -18.47
CA SER A 163 -12.91 -1.33 -19.24
C SER A 163 -11.53 -1.55 -19.84
N SER A 164 -11.37 -2.63 -20.63
CA SER A 164 -10.18 -2.78 -21.47
C SER A 164 -9.96 -1.51 -22.30
N PRO A 165 -8.73 -0.98 -22.35
CA PRO A 165 -8.42 0.21 -23.13
C PRO A 165 -8.46 -0.13 -24.62
N THR A 166 -9.66 -0.31 -25.14
CA THR A 166 -9.93 -0.42 -26.56
C THR A 166 -10.59 0.87 -27.02
N THR A 167 -10.34 1.29 -28.24
CA THR A 167 -10.96 2.47 -28.85
C THR A 167 -12.47 2.49 -28.71
N SER A 168 -13.12 1.32 -28.58
CA SER A 168 -14.55 1.18 -28.39
C SER A 168 -15.06 1.76 -27.05
N VAL A 169 -14.27 1.77 -26.02
CA VAL A 169 -14.64 2.33 -24.69
C VAL A 169 -14.76 3.84 -24.74
N TRP A 170 -13.81 4.47 -25.40
CA TRP A 170 -13.77 5.93 -25.55
C TRP A 170 -14.92 6.47 -26.43
N HIS A 171 -15.65 5.59 -27.09
CA HIS A 171 -16.75 5.92 -27.99
C HIS A 171 -18.15 5.58 -27.45
N GLY A 172 -18.28 5.23 -26.17
CA GLY A 172 -19.57 4.86 -25.60
C GLY A 172 -20.13 3.52 -26.11
N ALA A 173 -19.28 2.64 -26.69
CA ALA A 173 -19.71 1.36 -27.28
C ALA A 173 -20.36 0.41 -26.26
N TRP A 174 -20.13 0.64 -24.97
CA TRP A 174 -20.69 -0.15 -23.87
C TRP A 174 -21.99 0.41 -23.30
N GLY A 175 -22.63 1.38 -23.97
CA GLY A 175 -23.83 2.03 -23.47
C GLY A 175 -23.62 2.95 -22.28
N LEU A 176 -22.36 3.27 -21.97
CA LEU A 176 -21.96 4.27 -21.00
C LEU A 176 -21.76 5.58 -21.75
N GLU A 177 -22.70 6.49 -21.64
CA GLU A 177 -22.58 7.82 -22.23
C GLU A 177 -22.00 8.80 -21.22
N GLY A 178 -21.15 9.69 -21.69
CA GLY A 178 -20.69 10.87 -20.97
C GLY A 178 -19.95 10.58 -19.66
N ASP A 179 -20.44 11.16 -18.58
CA ASP A 179 -19.79 11.21 -17.27
C ASP A 179 -19.52 9.84 -16.61
N GLU A 180 -20.29 8.79 -16.95
CA GLU A 180 -20.09 7.47 -16.31
C GLU A 180 -18.81 6.78 -16.79
N VAL A 181 -18.39 6.97 -18.04
CA VAL A 181 -17.12 6.43 -18.55
C VAL A 181 -15.93 7.10 -17.89
N ASN A 182 -16.07 8.37 -17.53
CA ASN A 182 -15.00 9.16 -16.93
C ASN A 182 -14.98 9.10 -15.40
N LYS A 183 -15.97 8.48 -14.77
CA LYS A 183 -16.00 8.32 -13.30
C LYS A 183 -15.03 7.26 -12.84
N VAL A 184 -14.02 7.68 -12.10
CA VAL A 184 -13.14 6.76 -11.38
C VAL A 184 -13.90 6.13 -10.21
N LYS A 185 -13.87 4.80 -10.13
CA LYS A 185 -14.54 4.00 -9.10
C LYS A 185 -13.57 3.32 -8.13
N ALA A 186 -12.28 3.34 -8.45
CA ALA A 186 -11.24 2.80 -7.60
C ALA A 186 -10.59 3.88 -6.74
N SER A 187 -10.19 3.52 -5.54
CA SER A 187 -9.53 4.42 -4.60
C SER A 187 -8.35 3.74 -3.93
N VAL A 188 -7.24 4.48 -3.74
CA VAL A 188 -6.23 4.14 -2.74
C VAL A 188 -6.78 4.51 -1.37
N PHE A 189 -6.44 3.72 -0.34
CA PHE A 189 -6.93 3.99 1.01
C PHE A 189 -5.92 3.68 2.09
N GLY A 190 -6.07 4.38 3.23
CA GLY A 190 -5.42 4.10 4.50
C GLY A 190 -6.45 4.17 5.62
N ASN A 191 -6.68 3.04 6.31
CA ASN A 191 -7.79 2.90 7.26
C ASN A 191 -9.09 3.37 6.62
N GLU A 192 -9.72 4.38 7.16
CA GLU A 192 -10.99 4.93 6.67
C GLU A 192 -10.82 6.03 5.61
N ALA A 193 -9.61 6.61 5.48
CA ALA A 193 -9.34 7.64 4.49
C ALA A 193 -9.15 7.02 3.11
N SER A 194 -9.68 7.68 2.09
CA SER A 194 -9.50 7.24 0.70
C SER A 194 -9.41 8.39 -0.27
N ALA A 195 -8.70 8.18 -1.38
CA ALA A 195 -8.62 9.10 -2.50
C ALA A 195 -8.82 8.33 -3.81
N LEU A 196 -9.56 8.91 -4.75
CA LEU A 196 -9.75 8.29 -6.06
C LEU A 196 -8.41 8.12 -6.78
N LEU A 197 -8.26 7.00 -7.49
CA LEU A 197 -7.11 6.78 -8.36
C LEU A 197 -7.18 7.71 -9.58
N HIS A 198 -6.05 7.89 -10.23
CA HIS A 198 -6.02 8.45 -11.56
C HIS A 198 -6.83 7.61 -12.54
N HIS A 199 -7.49 8.30 -13.47
CA HIS A 199 -8.05 7.63 -14.65
C HIS A 199 -6.93 7.31 -15.64
N ILE A 200 -7.04 6.22 -16.40
CA ILE A 200 -6.04 5.83 -17.41
C ILE A 200 -5.75 6.94 -18.42
N ALA A 201 -6.71 7.82 -18.68
CA ALA A 201 -6.58 8.94 -19.61
C ALA A 201 -5.90 10.19 -19.01
N ASP A 202 -5.56 10.22 -17.72
CA ASP A 202 -4.97 11.40 -17.09
C ASP A 202 -3.53 11.66 -17.53
N PHE A 203 -2.83 10.63 -18.01
CA PHE A 203 -1.43 10.71 -18.46
C PHE A 203 -1.27 10.18 -19.90
N PRO A 204 -1.92 10.81 -20.91
CA PRO A 204 -1.82 10.36 -22.29
C PRO A 204 -0.47 10.75 -22.91
N ARG A 205 0.14 9.84 -23.68
CA ARG A 205 1.44 10.04 -24.32
C ARG A 205 1.32 10.49 -25.76
N ASN A 206 2.30 11.26 -26.23
CA ASN A 206 2.41 11.60 -27.67
C ASN A 206 2.86 10.38 -28.49
N ASP A 207 3.79 9.59 -27.94
CA ASP A 207 4.39 8.44 -28.59
C ASP A 207 4.25 7.20 -27.71
N LYS A 208 4.08 6.02 -28.31
CA LYS A 208 4.13 4.74 -27.60
C LYS A 208 5.57 4.42 -27.19
N MET A 209 5.70 3.70 -26.07
CA MET A 209 6.98 3.09 -25.70
C MET A 209 7.18 1.78 -26.47
N THR A 210 8.40 1.23 -26.41
CA THR A 210 8.74 -0.06 -27.04
C THR A 210 8.22 -1.25 -26.26
N GLU A 211 8.13 -1.10 -24.92
CA GLU A 211 7.70 -2.14 -24.00
C GLU A 211 6.17 -2.21 -23.92
N GLY A 212 5.65 -3.43 -24.03
CA GLY A 212 4.24 -3.75 -23.84
C GLY A 212 3.32 -3.28 -24.96
N GLY A 213 2.02 -3.40 -24.69
CA GLY A 213 0.95 -3.00 -25.58
C GLY A 213 0.54 -1.54 -25.39
N TRP A 214 0.34 -0.85 -26.49
CA TRP A 214 -0.12 0.55 -26.50
C TRP A 214 -1.21 0.73 -27.54
N GLU A 215 -2.25 1.45 -27.18
CA GLU A 215 -3.32 1.78 -28.10
C GLU A 215 -3.44 3.28 -28.28
N GLN A 216 -3.64 3.70 -29.53
CA GLN A 216 -3.85 5.09 -29.87
C GLN A 216 -5.32 5.45 -29.74
N VAL A 217 -5.62 6.44 -28.93
CA VAL A 217 -6.98 6.99 -28.81
C VAL A 217 -7.34 7.72 -30.11
N THR A 218 -8.45 7.32 -30.73
CA THR A 218 -8.92 7.90 -31.98
C THR A 218 -10.42 8.17 -31.92
N GLY A 219 -10.88 9.18 -32.69
CA GLY A 219 -12.31 9.44 -32.88
C GLY A 219 -12.99 10.13 -31.69
N THR A 220 -12.24 10.61 -30.70
CA THR A 220 -12.78 11.49 -29.64
C THR A 220 -12.72 12.95 -30.05
N ALA A 221 -13.67 13.73 -29.52
CA ALA A 221 -13.67 15.19 -29.71
C ALA A 221 -12.69 15.89 -28.71
N ASP A 222 -12.12 15.17 -27.78
CA ASP A 222 -11.12 15.71 -26.85
C ASP A 222 -9.74 15.76 -27.52
N ASP A 223 -9.32 16.96 -27.87
CA ASP A 223 -8.02 17.20 -28.51
C ASP A 223 -6.82 16.81 -27.64
N ASN A 224 -7.01 16.73 -26.31
CA ASN A 224 -5.95 16.29 -25.40
C ASN A 224 -5.72 14.78 -25.44
N LEU A 225 -6.71 14.01 -25.87
CA LEU A 225 -6.67 12.56 -25.97
C LEU A 225 -6.55 12.06 -27.40
N ASN A 226 -7.15 12.74 -28.38
CA ASN A 226 -7.17 12.29 -29.75
C ASN A 226 -5.75 12.20 -30.30
N GLY A 227 -5.39 11.01 -30.81
CA GLY A 227 -4.05 10.74 -31.34
C GLY A 227 -3.01 10.37 -30.26
N LYS A 228 -3.37 10.39 -28.99
CA LYS A 228 -2.48 10.01 -27.87
C LYS A 228 -2.49 8.50 -27.65
N TRP A 229 -1.46 8.03 -26.95
CA TRP A 229 -1.26 6.63 -26.63
C TRP A 229 -1.50 6.34 -25.16
N LEU A 230 -2.18 5.22 -24.87
CA LEU A 230 -2.45 4.71 -23.52
C LEU A 230 -1.92 3.29 -23.38
N PRO A 231 -1.46 2.87 -22.18
CA PRO A 231 -1.01 1.51 -21.93
C PRO A 231 -2.20 0.54 -21.99
N THR A 232 -1.97 -0.69 -22.51
CA THR A 232 -3.02 -1.71 -22.64
C THR A 232 -2.75 -3.01 -21.90
N ASP A 233 -1.57 -3.11 -21.30
CA ASP A 233 -1.17 -4.28 -20.51
C ASP A 233 -0.22 -3.90 -19.34
N LYS A 234 0.12 -4.88 -18.53
CA LYS A 234 1.04 -4.69 -17.39
C LYS A 234 2.42 -4.21 -17.83
N ALA A 235 2.95 -4.73 -18.93
CA ALA A 235 4.29 -4.39 -19.39
C ALA A 235 4.41 -2.92 -19.79
N SER A 236 3.43 -2.40 -20.54
CA SER A 236 3.37 -0.99 -20.92
C SER A 236 3.12 -0.09 -19.69
N SER A 237 2.23 -0.51 -18.78
CA SER A 237 1.97 0.23 -17.55
C SER A 237 3.21 0.34 -16.68
N GLN A 238 3.91 -0.77 -16.46
CA GLN A 238 5.14 -0.82 -15.68
C GLN A 238 6.26 0.02 -16.31
N ALA A 239 6.45 -0.07 -17.63
CA ALA A 239 7.41 0.75 -18.34
C ALA A 239 7.12 2.24 -18.14
N PHE A 240 5.84 2.62 -18.15
CA PHE A 240 5.42 3.99 -17.95
C PHE A 240 5.60 4.48 -16.50
N PHE A 241 5.36 3.62 -15.51
CA PHE A 241 5.64 3.93 -14.11
C PHE A 241 7.14 4.14 -13.86
N LYS A 242 7.98 3.28 -14.45
CA LYS A 242 9.44 3.38 -14.35
C LYS A 242 10.03 4.61 -15.03
N GLU A 243 9.37 5.12 -16.09
CA GLU A 243 9.84 6.31 -16.80
C GLU A 243 9.82 7.56 -15.88
N ASN A 244 8.79 7.68 -15.03
CA ASN A 244 8.67 8.78 -14.07
C ASN A 244 7.82 8.35 -12.87
N ALA A 245 8.35 8.54 -11.68
CA ALA A 245 7.69 8.22 -10.42
C ALA A 245 6.37 9.00 -10.20
N GLU A 246 6.19 10.14 -10.87
CA GLU A 246 4.95 10.93 -10.81
C GLU A 246 3.84 10.42 -11.75
N ASN A 247 4.16 9.50 -12.68
CA ASN A 247 3.16 8.94 -13.58
C ASN A 247 2.15 8.11 -12.79
N TYR A 248 0.88 8.52 -12.82
CA TYR A 248 -0.21 7.91 -12.06
C TYR A 248 0.08 7.75 -10.55
N LEU A 249 0.81 8.71 -9.97
CA LEU A 249 1.09 8.72 -8.53
C LEU A 249 -0.16 9.16 -7.76
N ASN A 250 -0.72 8.23 -7.02
CA ASN A 250 -1.88 8.48 -6.16
C ASN A 250 -1.41 8.68 -4.71
N THR A 251 -2.10 9.54 -3.98
CA THR A 251 -1.74 9.89 -2.60
C THR A 251 -2.99 9.94 -1.72
N VAL A 252 -2.89 9.36 -0.52
CA VAL A 252 -3.87 9.55 0.54
C VAL A 252 -3.15 9.73 1.88
N SER A 253 -3.68 10.61 2.73
CA SER A 253 -3.22 10.75 4.11
C SER A 253 -4.28 10.22 5.06
N CYS A 254 -3.84 9.49 6.09
CA CYS A 254 -4.70 8.90 7.10
C CYS A 254 -4.11 9.08 8.50
N TYR A 255 -4.91 8.77 9.50
CA TYR A 255 -4.50 8.79 10.90
C TYR A 255 -4.45 7.36 11.45
N VAL A 256 -3.38 7.06 12.17
CA VAL A 256 -3.22 5.84 12.97
C VAL A 256 -3.42 6.23 14.42
N GLY A 257 -4.35 5.56 15.10
CA GLY A 257 -4.63 5.79 16.50
C GLY A 257 -3.68 5.06 17.45
N GLU A 258 -3.97 5.14 18.76
CA GLU A 258 -3.19 4.48 19.83
C GLU A 258 -3.08 2.95 19.66
N ASP A 259 -3.97 2.32 18.87
CA ASP A 259 -3.91 0.87 18.60
C ASP A 259 -2.80 0.49 17.61
N GLY A 260 -2.14 1.47 17.00
CA GLY A 260 -1.01 1.30 16.10
C GLY A 260 -1.31 0.50 14.84
N LYS A 261 -2.57 0.51 14.37
CA LYS A 261 -3.01 -0.29 13.21
C LYS A 261 -3.23 0.58 11.99
N LEU A 262 -2.69 0.14 10.87
CA LEU A 262 -2.90 0.74 9.57
C LEU A 262 -3.20 -0.34 8.53
N ARG A 263 -4.37 -0.27 7.90
CA ARG A 263 -4.69 -1.02 6.70
C ARG A 263 -4.48 -0.13 5.49
N VAL A 264 -3.61 -0.55 4.58
CA VAL A 264 -3.34 0.16 3.32
C VAL A 264 -3.77 -0.68 2.13
N GLY A 265 -4.24 -0.04 1.07
CA GLY A 265 -4.61 -0.79 -0.12
C GLY A 265 -5.33 0.01 -1.19
N VAL A 266 -5.95 -0.74 -2.10
CA VAL A 266 -6.82 -0.23 -3.15
C VAL A 266 -8.15 -0.95 -3.09
N LYS A 267 -9.23 -0.22 -3.30
CA LYS A 267 -10.60 -0.77 -3.35
C LYS A 267 -11.34 -0.26 -4.57
N LEU A 268 -12.25 -1.07 -5.04
CA LEU A 268 -13.20 -0.74 -6.11
C LEU A 268 -14.61 -1.06 -5.65
N ALA A 269 -15.55 -0.13 -5.82
CA ALA A 269 -16.94 -0.33 -5.48
C ALA A 269 -17.87 0.35 -6.49
N GLY A 270 -19.10 -0.15 -6.60
CA GLY A 270 -20.17 0.46 -7.39
C GLY A 270 -19.97 0.36 -8.90
N VAL A 271 -19.22 -0.61 -9.40
CA VAL A 271 -19.07 -0.85 -10.83
C VAL A 271 -20.15 -1.81 -11.31
N THR A 272 -20.87 -1.40 -12.34
CA THR A 272 -21.99 -2.17 -12.90
C THR A 272 -21.61 -3.02 -14.09
N ILE A 273 -20.48 -2.74 -14.73
CA ILE A 273 -19.96 -3.48 -15.89
C ILE A 273 -18.79 -4.37 -15.48
N ASN A 274 -18.69 -5.55 -16.13
CA ASN A 274 -17.48 -6.34 -16.15
C ASN A 274 -16.44 -5.61 -17.02
N GLU A 275 -15.15 -5.91 -16.85
CA GLU A 275 -14.04 -5.39 -17.65
C GLU A 275 -13.32 -4.16 -17.04
N SER A 276 -13.67 -3.73 -15.82
CA SER A 276 -12.84 -2.75 -15.12
C SER A 276 -11.41 -3.26 -14.95
N TRP A 277 -10.45 -2.38 -15.11
CA TRP A 277 -9.03 -2.68 -14.98
C TRP A 277 -8.38 -1.70 -14.01
N VAL A 278 -7.75 -2.21 -12.98
CA VAL A 278 -7.00 -1.43 -12.00
C VAL A 278 -5.60 -1.99 -11.91
N THR A 279 -4.61 -1.13 -12.08
CA THR A 279 -3.19 -1.46 -11.90
C THR A 279 -2.69 -0.90 -10.58
N MET A 280 -1.71 -1.57 -9.97
CA MET A 280 -1.11 -1.19 -8.69
C MET A 280 0.37 -1.52 -8.66
N ASP A 281 1.18 -0.57 -8.19
CA ASP A 281 2.62 -0.72 -8.03
C ASP A 281 3.17 0.29 -7.01
N ASN A 282 4.39 0.09 -6.53
CA ASN A 282 5.21 1.05 -5.80
C ASN A 282 4.51 1.71 -4.60
N PHE A 283 3.88 0.91 -3.74
CA PHE A 283 3.35 1.43 -2.48
C PHE A 283 4.47 1.99 -1.61
N GLN A 284 4.23 3.17 -1.06
CA GLN A 284 5.09 3.78 -0.04
C GLN A 284 4.23 4.28 1.11
N VAL A 285 4.75 4.18 2.32
CA VAL A 285 4.10 4.66 3.53
C VAL A 285 5.10 5.51 4.31
N LEU A 286 4.75 6.77 4.51
CA LEU A 286 5.56 7.74 5.26
C LEU A 286 4.83 8.19 6.52
N TYR A 287 5.55 8.23 7.64
CA TYR A 287 5.07 8.82 8.88
C TYR A 287 5.25 10.33 8.86
N LEU A 288 4.20 11.09 9.10
CA LEU A 288 4.22 12.55 9.07
C LEU A 288 4.28 13.17 10.47
N GLY A 289 4.26 12.34 11.51
CA GLY A 289 4.24 12.79 12.90
C GLY A 289 2.84 13.01 13.45
N LEU A 290 2.76 13.15 14.79
CA LEU A 290 1.50 13.37 15.50
C LEU A 290 0.95 14.79 15.27
N ASP A 291 1.85 15.78 15.17
CA ASP A 291 1.51 17.20 15.08
C ASP A 291 1.60 17.78 13.65
N ASN A 292 1.58 16.93 12.64
CA ASN A 292 1.68 17.36 11.26
C ASN A 292 0.38 18.03 10.79
N GLN A 293 0.41 19.35 10.63
CA GLN A 293 -0.77 20.12 10.19
C GLN A 293 -1.18 19.77 8.76
N GLU A 294 -0.24 19.50 7.86
CA GLU A 294 -0.52 19.12 6.47
C GLU A 294 -1.22 17.77 6.43
N GLY A 295 -0.72 16.77 7.17
CA GLY A 295 -1.37 15.47 7.32
C GLY A 295 -2.78 15.57 7.92
N ALA A 296 -2.96 16.44 8.94
CA ALA A 296 -4.27 16.68 9.55
C ALA A 296 -5.26 17.31 8.56
N VAL A 297 -4.82 18.29 7.79
CA VAL A 297 -5.66 18.94 6.75
C VAL A 297 -6.00 17.95 5.64
N ALA A 298 -5.03 17.17 5.17
CA ALA A 298 -5.26 16.16 4.13
C ALA A 298 -6.22 15.06 4.59
N ALA A 299 -6.06 14.55 5.81
CA ALA A 299 -6.98 13.56 6.39
C ALA A 299 -8.40 14.13 6.57
N LEU A 300 -8.51 15.38 7.00
CA LEU A 300 -9.79 16.08 7.12
C LEU A 300 -10.44 16.28 5.75
N GLN A 301 -9.67 16.69 4.74
CA GLN A 301 -10.16 16.88 3.37
C GLN A 301 -10.65 15.54 2.77
N ALA A 302 -9.95 14.43 3.01
CA ALA A 302 -10.37 13.10 2.61
C ALA A 302 -11.74 12.74 3.23
N LYS A 303 -11.94 13.01 4.53
CA LYS A 303 -13.22 12.79 5.22
C LYS A 303 -14.33 13.69 4.72
N ILE A 304 -14.04 14.95 4.40
CA ILE A 304 -15.02 15.86 3.79
C ILE A 304 -15.44 15.36 2.41
N ASN A 305 -14.52 14.87 1.62
CA ASN A 305 -14.82 14.34 0.29
C ASN A 305 -15.67 13.06 0.38
N GLU A 306 -15.35 12.17 1.33
CA GLU A 306 -16.15 10.98 1.62
C GLU A 306 -17.59 11.37 2.03
N ALA A 307 -17.73 12.31 2.96
CA ALA A 307 -19.02 12.82 3.40
C ALA A 307 -19.84 13.47 2.26
N ARG A 308 -19.17 14.16 1.32
CA ARG A 308 -19.82 14.74 0.14
C ARG A 308 -20.30 13.66 -0.84
N GLN A 309 -19.56 12.58 -1.01
CA GLN A 309 -19.98 11.46 -1.85
C GLN A 309 -21.22 10.77 -1.28
N VAL A 310 -21.25 10.55 0.03
CA VAL A 310 -22.46 10.01 0.72
C VAL A 310 -23.62 11.02 0.68
N GLY A 311 -23.35 12.32 0.82
CA GLY A 311 -24.35 13.38 0.77
C GLY A 311 -24.98 13.57 -0.62
N ALA A 312 -24.28 13.19 -1.70
CA ALA A 312 -24.85 13.19 -3.05
C ALA A 312 -25.99 12.17 -3.20
N ASP A 313 -25.99 11.12 -2.37
CA ASP A 313 -27.07 10.12 -2.29
C ASP A 313 -28.25 10.56 -1.39
N GLY A 314 -28.21 11.78 -0.84
CA GLY A 314 -29.28 12.34 -0.01
C GLY A 314 -29.37 11.80 1.43
N SER A 315 -28.33 11.12 1.90
CA SER A 315 -28.35 10.39 3.19
C SER A 315 -27.64 11.08 4.35
N LEU A 316 -26.87 12.17 4.15
CA LEU A 316 -26.22 12.91 5.23
C LEU A 316 -26.84 14.27 5.50
N ILE A 317 -27.09 14.49 6.77
CA ILE A 317 -27.55 15.78 7.30
C ILE A 317 -26.33 16.66 7.60
N PRO A 318 -26.34 17.97 7.31
CA PRO A 318 -25.22 18.89 7.57
C PRO A 318 -24.70 18.91 9.03
N LEU A 319 -25.49 18.41 9.99
CA LEU A 319 -25.10 18.29 11.39
C LEU A 319 -23.99 17.26 11.62
N ASP A 320 -23.95 16.17 10.83
CA ASP A 320 -23.01 15.06 11.03
C ASP A 320 -21.58 15.50 10.69
N VAL A 321 -21.40 16.42 9.74
CA VAL A 321 -20.10 17.00 9.38
C VAL A 321 -19.56 17.89 10.51
N GLN A 322 -20.44 18.64 11.21
CA GLN A 322 -20.03 19.45 12.36
C GLN A 322 -19.64 18.60 13.57
N GLU A 323 -20.34 17.49 13.78
CA GLU A 323 -20.06 16.56 14.88
C GLU A 323 -18.75 15.78 14.64
N LEU A 324 -18.48 15.36 13.40
CA LEU A 324 -17.19 14.77 12.97
C LEU A 324 -16.04 15.74 13.17
N LEU A 325 -16.20 17.01 12.79
CA LEU A 325 -15.19 18.06 12.99
C LEU A 325 -14.94 18.31 14.49
N GLN A 326 -15.98 18.38 15.30
CA GLN A 326 -15.86 18.59 16.74
C GLN A 326 -15.24 17.39 17.47
N THR A 327 -15.57 16.16 17.06
CA THR A 327 -15.06 14.94 17.71
C THR A 327 -13.56 14.76 17.47
N GLN A 328 -13.07 15.09 16.32
CA GLN A 328 -11.63 15.04 15.97
C GLN A 328 -10.83 16.16 16.66
N PHE A 329 -11.40 17.36 16.76
CA PHE A 329 -10.75 18.51 17.43
C PHE A 329 -10.81 18.43 18.95
N CYS A 330 -11.91 17.97 19.56
CA CYS A 330 -12.05 17.89 21.02
C CYS A 330 -11.20 16.80 21.67
N ARG A 331 -10.86 15.70 20.96
CA ARG A 331 -9.92 14.70 21.49
C ARG A 331 -8.50 15.26 21.64
N ARG A 332 -8.13 16.26 20.84
CA ARG A 332 -6.80 16.86 20.85
C ARG A 332 -6.62 17.89 21.99
N THR A 333 -7.68 18.61 22.37
CA THR A 333 -7.61 19.67 23.39
C THR A 333 -7.57 19.15 24.83
N VAL A 334 -7.82 17.86 25.08
CA VAL A 334 -7.78 17.28 26.42
C VAL A 334 -6.37 16.85 26.86
N ARG A 335 -5.41 16.78 25.94
CA ARG A 335 -4.03 16.33 26.24
C ARG A 335 -2.95 17.43 26.24
N SER A 336 -3.27 18.65 25.83
CA SER A 336 -2.28 19.75 25.91
C SER A 336 -2.76 20.85 26.86
N ASP A 337 -1.95 21.19 27.85
CA ASP A 337 -2.10 22.38 28.69
C ASP A 337 -1.86 23.69 27.92
N VAL A 338 -2.08 23.68 26.60
CA VAL A 338 -1.96 24.83 25.70
C VAL A 338 -3.36 25.43 25.53
N GLU A 339 -3.48 26.73 25.82
CA GLU A 339 -4.70 27.52 25.60
C GLU A 339 -5.25 27.28 24.18
N PRO A 340 -6.58 27.09 24.05
CA PRO A 340 -7.20 26.89 22.74
C PRO A 340 -6.98 28.13 21.85
N PRO A 341 -6.63 27.95 20.57
CA PRO A 341 -6.58 29.07 19.65
C PRO A 341 -7.95 29.75 19.58
N SER A 342 -7.96 31.08 19.65
CA SER A 342 -9.15 31.90 19.56
C SER A 342 -10.00 31.51 18.34
N ALA A 343 -11.26 31.32 18.59
CA ALA A 343 -12.37 30.87 17.74
C ALA A 343 -12.10 30.76 16.22
N LEU A 344 -12.32 29.56 15.69
CA LEU A 344 -12.45 29.34 14.24
C LEU A 344 -13.45 30.35 13.65
N PRO A 345 -13.15 30.97 12.50
CA PRO A 345 -14.11 31.80 11.80
C PRO A 345 -15.37 31.00 11.50
N ALA A 346 -16.54 31.60 11.72
CA ALA A 346 -17.81 30.98 11.40
C ALA A 346 -17.83 30.55 9.93
N LEU A 347 -18.45 29.41 9.63
CA LEU A 347 -18.59 28.84 8.27
C LEU A 347 -19.13 29.84 7.23
N SER A 348 -19.80 30.93 7.69
CA SER A 348 -20.25 32.05 6.86
C SER A 348 -19.15 32.93 6.28
N GLN A 349 -17.88 32.73 6.67
CA GLN A 349 -16.74 33.50 6.19
C GLN A 349 -15.87 32.75 5.17
N LEU A 350 -16.22 31.52 4.83
CA LEU A 350 -15.57 30.82 3.73
C LEU A 350 -16.05 31.42 2.40
N PRO A 351 -15.17 31.71 1.44
CA PRO A 351 -15.58 32.25 0.16
C PRO A 351 -16.54 31.27 -0.50
N GLN A 352 -17.76 31.76 -0.77
CA GLN A 352 -18.70 31.02 -1.59
C GLN A 352 -18.17 31.01 -3.02
N GLY A 353 -17.70 29.84 -3.47
CA GLY A 353 -17.38 29.63 -4.86
C GLY A 353 -18.65 29.82 -5.67
N THR A 354 -18.65 30.78 -6.58
CA THR A 354 -19.68 30.92 -7.61
C THR A 354 -19.59 29.70 -8.51
N TYR A 355 -20.64 28.89 -8.49
CA TYR A 355 -20.86 27.83 -9.46
C TYR A 355 -21.60 28.44 -10.65
N ASP A 356 -20.92 28.58 -11.76
CA ASP A 356 -21.52 28.67 -13.10
C ASP A 356 -21.50 27.27 -13.74
#